data_51d902a221ba9d0789f575fc2d1d237f
#
_entry.id   51d902a221ba9d0789f575fc2d1d237f
#
_cell.length_a   1.000
_cell.length_b   1.000
_cell.length_c   1.000
_cell.angle_alpha   90.00
_cell.angle_beta   90.00
_cell.angle_gamma   90.00
#
_symmetry.space_group_name_H-M   'P 1'
#
loop_
_entity.id
_entity.type
_entity.pdbx_description
1 polymer ?
#
loop_
_entity_poly.entity_id
_entity_poly.type
_entity_poly.pdbx_seq_one_letter_code
_entity_poly.pdbx_strand_id
1 'polypeptide(L)'
;MTGPLDLAPFAKAVDRLVEGLDRCRREPGDLQVRDGLIQRFEFTYELAHKTLKRHLEAVVPDPTEVDRWAFADLIRVGFERGLLHQGWPAWRTFRDMRARTSHTYDESTASAVVDGIPEFLQEARFLLDRLQGESK
;
A
#
# COMPACT_ATOMS: atom_id res chain seq x y z
N MET A 1 -22.03 10.48 10.26
CA MET A 1 -21.22 9.62 11.12
C MET A 1 -20.65 8.45 10.34
N THR A 2 -19.36 8.32 10.36
CA THR A 2 -18.72 7.18 9.71
C THR A 2 -18.75 6.01 10.69
N GLY A 3 -19.17 4.84 10.24
CA GLY A 3 -19.09 3.62 11.04
C GLY A 3 -17.64 3.22 11.29
N PRO A 4 -17.42 2.10 11.98
CA PRO A 4 -16.08 1.58 12.20
C PRO A 4 -15.35 1.39 10.87
N LEU A 5 -14.05 1.64 10.87
CA LEU A 5 -13.22 1.45 9.69
C LEU A 5 -13.21 -0.03 9.31
N ASP A 6 -13.62 -0.33 8.07
CA ASP A 6 -13.61 -1.69 7.57
C ASP A 6 -12.23 -2.03 7.00
N LEU A 7 -11.49 -2.87 7.71
CA LEU A 7 -10.15 -3.29 7.31
C LEU A 7 -10.13 -4.54 6.45
N ALA A 8 -11.28 -5.21 6.26
CA ALA A 8 -11.33 -6.47 5.54
C ALA A 8 -10.82 -6.38 4.10
N PRO A 9 -11.20 -5.36 3.30
CA PRO A 9 -10.67 -5.27 1.93
C PRO A 9 -9.15 -5.12 1.90
N PHE A 10 -8.59 -4.30 2.78
CA PHE A 10 -7.14 -4.10 2.85
C PHE A 10 -6.43 -5.38 3.31
N ALA A 11 -6.95 -6.04 4.34
CA ALA A 11 -6.39 -7.30 4.83
C ALA A 11 -6.38 -8.36 3.74
N LYS A 12 -7.47 -8.46 2.97
CA LYS A 12 -7.57 -9.41 1.87
C LYS A 12 -6.55 -9.10 0.77
N ALA A 13 -6.37 -7.82 0.44
CA ALA A 13 -5.40 -7.41 -0.57
C ALA A 13 -3.97 -7.77 -0.13
N VAL A 14 -3.64 -7.56 1.14
CA VAL A 14 -2.32 -7.94 1.69
C VAL A 14 -2.10 -9.45 1.55
N ASP A 15 -3.09 -10.28 1.91
CA ASP A 15 -2.99 -11.73 1.77
C ASP A 15 -2.77 -12.15 0.31
N ARG A 16 -3.48 -11.53 -0.62
CA ARG A 16 -3.33 -11.81 -2.05
C ARG A 16 -1.95 -11.41 -2.55
N LEU A 17 -1.41 -10.31 -2.03
CA LEU A 17 -0.08 -9.87 -2.42
C LEU A 17 0.98 -10.86 -1.92
N VAL A 18 0.84 -11.37 -0.70
CA VAL A 18 1.73 -12.42 -0.17
C VAL A 18 1.71 -13.65 -1.06
N GLU A 19 0.50 -14.15 -1.39
CA GLU A 19 0.34 -15.32 -2.26
C GLU A 19 0.99 -15.09 -3.63
N GLY A 20 0.77 -13.91 -4.22
CA GLY A 20 1.32 -13.58 -5.53
C GLY A 20 2.85 -13.51 -5.52
N LEU A 21 3.42 -12.94 -4.47
CA LEU A 21 4.87 -12.85 -4.32
C LEU A 21 5.49 -14.25 -4.18
N ASP A 22 4.89 -15.10 -3.34
CA ASP A 22 5.36 -16.48 -3.17
C ASP A 22 5.32 -17.25 -4.49
N ARG A 23 4.24 -17.11 -5.23
CA ARG A 23 4.10 -17.80 -6.50
C ARG A 23 5.10 -17.31 -7.53
N CYS A 24 5.32 -16.00 -7.59
CA CYS A 24 6.30 -15.42 -8.50
C CYS A 24 7.72 -15.93 -8.20
N ARG A 25 8.05 -16.10 -6.93
CA ARG A 25 9.35 -16.64 -6.51
C ARG A 25 9.53 -18.11 -6.90
N ARG A 26 8.43 -18.88 -6.91
CA ARG A 26 8.46 -20.29 -7.32
C ARG A 26 8.45 -20.44 -8.84
N GLU A 27 7.93 -19.48 -9.57
CA GLU A 27 7.78 -19.52 -11.02
C GLU A 27 8.33 -18.23 -11.65
N PRO A 28 9.63 -17.94 -11.47
CA PRO A 28 10.17 -16.62 -11.83
C PRO A 28 10.15 -16.31 -13.32
N GLY A 29 10.02 -17.33 -14.18
CA GLY A 29 9.95 -17.12 -15.63
C GLY A 29 8.54 -16.98 -16.16
N ASP A 30 7.51 -17.08 -15.31
CA ASP A 30 6.11 -17.00 -15.75
C ASP A 30 5.65 -15.54 -15.77
N LEU A 31 5.50 -14.99 -16.98
CA LEU A 31 5.12 -13.60 -17.18
C LEU A 31 3.68 -13.31 -16.73
N GLN A 32 2.78 -14.27 -16.82
CA GLN A 32 1.41 -14.09 -16.33
C GLN A 32 1.38 -13.98 -14.81
N VAL A 33 2.17 -14.79 -14.14
CA VAL A 33 2.30 -14.71 -12.68
C VAL A 33 2.89 -13.37 -12.27
N ARG A 34 3.92 -12.90 -12.98
CA ARG A 34 4.53 -11.60 -12.75
C ARG A 34 3.52 -10.48 -12.91
N ASP A 35 2.78 -10.49 -14.00
CA ASP A 35 1.79 -9.44 -14.29
C ASP A 35 0.65 -9.45 -13.26
N GLY A 36 0.25 -10.62 -12.82
CA GLY A 36 -0.74 -10.75 -11.75
C GLY A 36 -0.23 -10.21 -10.42
N LEU A 37 1.04 -10.42 -10.12
CA LEU A 37 1.67 -9.86 -8.92
C LEU A 37 1.66 -8.33 -8.97
N ILE A 38 2.02 -7.75 -10.11
CA ILE A 38 2.02 -6.30 -10.27
C ILE A 38 0.62 -5.73 -10.06
N GLN A 39 -0.41 -6.38 -10.60
CA GLN A 39 -1.80 -5.96 -10.40
C GLN A 39 -2.21 -6.02 -8.93
N ARG A 40 -1.79 -7.06 -8.22
CA ARG A 40 -2.05 -7.18 -6.78
C ARG A 40 -1.35 -6.08 -5.98
N PHE A 41 -0.15 -5.68 -6.40
CA PHE A 41 0.52 -4.52 -5.82
C PHE A 41 -0.31 -3.25 -6.01
N GLU A 42 -0.83 -3.01 -7.22
CA GLU A 42 -1.67 -1.85 -7.49
C GLU A 42 -2.86 -1.79 -6.55
N PHE A 43 -3.59 -2.89 -6.40
CA PHE A 43 -4.76 -2.95 -5.53
C PHE A 43 -4.38 -2.69 -4.07
N THR A 44 -3.29 -3.29 -3.62
CA THR A 44 -2.87 -3.16 -2.23
C THR A 44 -2.43 -1.74 -1.93
N TYR A 45 -1.70 -1.11 -2.85
CA TYR A 45 -1.29 0.29 -2.72
C TYR A 45 -2.50 1.22 -2.62
N GLU A 46 -3.48 1.05 -3.52
CA GLU A 46 -4.70 1.87 -3.51
C GLU A 46 -5.46 1.73 -2.20
N LEU A 47 -5.58 0.50 -1.71
CA LEU A 47 -6.29 0.23 -0.45
C LEU A 47 -5.52 0.74 0.76
N ALA A 48 -4.19 0.64 0.75
CA ALA A 48 -3.37 1.20 1.81
C ALA A 48 -3.58 2.72 1.92
N HIS A 49 -3.51 3.42 0.80
CA HIS A 49 -3.71 4.86 0.74
C HIS A 49 -5.11 5.25 1.23
N LYS A 50 -6.13 4.61 0.68
CA LYS A 50 -7.53 4.90 1.02
C LYS A 50 -7.83 4.61 2.48
N THR A 51 -7.32 3.50 2.99
CA THR A 51 -7.58 3.08 4.37
C THR A 51 -6.88 4.01 5.37
N LEU A 52 -5.63 4.38 5.07
CA LEU A 52 -4.90 5.35 5.90
C LEU A 52 -5.64 6.69 5.93
N LYS A 53 -6.09 7.17 4.79
CA LYS A 53 -6.81 8.43 4.71
C LYS A 53 -8.09 8.40 5.55
N ARG A 54 -8.88 7.34 5.42
CA ARG A 54 -10.12 7.18 6.20
C ARG A 54 -9.86 7.14 7.68
N HIS A 55 -8.81 6.44 8.09
CA HIS A 55 -8.46 6.39 9.51
C HIS A 55 -8.10 7.78 10.03
N LEU A 56 -7.29 8.53 9.30
CA LEU A 56 -6.88 9.87 9.72
C LEU A 56 -8.06 10.84 9.76
N GLU A 57 -9.00 10.73 8.82
CA GLU A 57 -10.25 11.51 8.86
C GLU A 57 -11.04 11.26 10.15
N ALA A 58 -10.97 10.05 10.69
CA ALA A 58 -11.70 9.68 11.91
C ALA A 58 -11.02 10.15 13.19
N VAL A 59 -9.70 10.41 13.17
CA VAL A 59 -8.93 10.68 14.39
C VAL A 59 -8.40 12.11 14.50
N VAL A 60 -8.35 12.87 13.40
CA VAL A 60 -7.91 14.26 13.45
C VAL A 60 -9.09 15.15 13.88
N PRO A 61 -8.80 16.33 14.53
CA PRO A 61 -9.88 17.21 15.02
C PRO A 61 -10.80 17.73 13.92
N ASP A 62 -10.27 18.01 12.72
CA ASP A 62 -11.05 18.48 11.58
C ASP A 62 -10.86 17.55 10.40
N PRO A 63 -11.83 16.63 10.15
CA PRO A 63 -11.72 15.67 9.04
C PRO A 63 -11.58 16.34 7.66
N THR A 64 -12.12 17.54 7.48
CA THR A 64 -12.05 18.23 6.20
C THR A 64 -10.63 18.68 5.87
N GLU A 65 -9.78 18.83 6.87
CA GLU A 65 -8.38 19.18 6.69
C GLU A 65 -7.65 18.10 5.89
N VAL A 66 -7.98 16.83 6.11
CA VAL A 66 -7.33 15.71 5.43
C VAL A 66 -7.49 15.81 3.91
N ASP A 67 -8.63 16.30 3.43
CA ASP A 67 -8.88 16.45 2.01
C ASP A 67 -7.97 17.50 1.35
N ARG A 68 -7.39 18.40 2.15
CA ARG A 68 -6.48 19.45 1.65
C ARG A 68 -5.03 18.99 1.61
N TRP A 69 -4.73 17.85 2.23
CA TRP A 69 -3.36 17.37 2.31
C TRP A 69 -2.90 16.79 0.98
N ALA A 70 -1.67 17.12 0.59
CA ALA A 70 -0.96 16.39 -0.44
C ALA A 70 -0.65 14.98 0.07
N PHE A 71 -0.35 14.06 -0.83
CA PHE A 71 -0.01 12.70 -0.44
C PHE A 71 1.17 12.67 0.55
N ALA A 72 2.19 13.52 0.33
CA ALA A 72 3.34 13.60 1.24
C ALA A 72 2.92 13.98 2.67
N ASP A 73 1.92 14.86 2.82
CA ASP A 73 1.41 15.24 4.13
C ASP A 73 0.70 14.09 4.81
N LEU A 74 -0.09 13.34 4.05
CA LEU A 74 -0.79 12.16 4.56
C LEU A 74 0.21 11.15 5.12
N ILE A 75 1.28 10.89 4.39
CA ILE A 75 2.32 9.96 4.82
C ILE A 75 3.05 10.49 6.05
N ARG A 76 3.38 11.78 6.07
CA ARG A 76 4.05 12.40 7.22
C ARG A 76 3.22 12.24 8.50
N VAL A 77 1.93 12.55 8.42
CA VAL A 77 1.05 12.42 9.59
C VAL A 77 0.89 10.98 10.01
N GLY A 78 0.72 10.06 9.05
CA GLY A 78 0.66 8.62 9.34
C GLY A 78 1.92 8.13 10.04
N PHE A 79 3.08 8.58 9.58
CA PHE A 79 4.36 8.23 10.18
C PHE A 79 4.48 8.81 11.61
N GLU A 80 4.14 10.08 11.80
CA GLU A 80 4.20 10.73 13.10
C GLU A 80 3.28 10.06 14.13
N ARG A 81 2.16 9.50 13.68
CA ARG A 81 1.21 8.79 14.55
C ARG A 81 1.59 7.32 14.78
N GLY A 82 2.71 6.87 14.23
CA GLY A 82 3.17 5.50 14.42
C GLY A 82 2.43 4.46 13.57
N LEU A 83 1.66 4.90 12.57
CA LEU A 83 0.91 4.01 11.69
C LEU A 83 1.78 3.44 10.57
N LEU A 84 2.83 4.15 10.21
CA LEU A 84 3.75 3.75 9.15
C LEU A 84 5.14 3.51 9.75
N HIS A 85 5.80 2.47 9.28
CA HIS A 85 7.16 2.16 9.72
C HIS A 85 8.18 3.07 9.04
N GLN A 86 7.92 3.42 7.77
CA GLN A 86 8.79 4.26 6.98
C GLN A 86 8.12 5.59 6.63
N GLY A 87 8.93 6.62 6.42
CA GLY A 87 8.46 7.94 6.09
C GLY A 87 8.37 8.19 4.59
N TRP A 88 8.35 9.47 4.23
CA TRP A 88 8.12 9.91 2.86
C TRP A 88 9.10 9.36 1.82
N PRO A 89 10.42 9.27 2.08
CA PRO A 89 11.33 8.74 1.04
C PRO A 89 10.92 7.37 0.52
N ALA A 90 10.52 6.45 1.42
CA ALA A 90 10.08 5.12 1.00
C ALA A 90 8.73 5.18 0.27
N TRP A 91 7.77 5.95 0.80
CA TRP A 91 6.44 6.06 0.19
C TRP A 91 6.47 6.78 -1.15
N ARG A 92 7.41 7.70 -1.33
CA ARG A 92 7.64 8.31 -2.65
C ARG A 92 8.04 7.25 -3.67
N THR A 93 8.90 6.32 -3.26
CA THR A 93 9.29 5.19 -4.12
C THR A 93 8.09 4.31 -4.44
N PHE A 94 7.26 3.99 -3.46
CA PHE A 94 6.04 3.18 -3.69
C PHE A 94 5.08 3.89 -4.64
N ARG A 95 4.92 5.20 -4.50
CA ARG A 95 4.10 5.98 -5.42
C ARG A 95 4.65 5.94 -6.84
N ASP A 96 5.96 6.07 -6.99
CA ASP A 96 6.60 5.99 -8.30
C ASP A 96 6.42 4.61 -8.92
N MET A 97 6.52 3.54 -8.13
CA MET A 97 6.24 2.17 -8.59
C MET A 97 4.80 2.06 -9.10
N ARG A 98 3.86 2.62 -8.35
CA ARG A 98 2.44 2.59 -8.74
C ARG A 98 2.22 3.32 -10.07
N ALA A 99 2.86 4.46 -10.26
CA ALA A 99 2.78 5.20 -11.51
C ALA A 99 3.34 4.40 -12.69
N ARG A 100 4.39 3.60 -12.45
CA ARG A 100 5.03 2.80 -13.49
C ARG A 100 4.26 1.54 -13.85
N THR A 101 3.28 1.13 -13.06
CA THR A 101 2.50 -0.08 -13.39
C THR A 101 1.74 0.06 -14.70
N SER A 102 1.55 1.28 -15.21
CA SER A 102 0.95 1.53 -16.53
C SER A 102 1.91 1.23 -17.69
N HIS A 103 3.18 0.98 -17.40
CA HIS A 103 4.23 0.81 -18.42
C HIS A 103 4.99 -0.52 -18.29
N THR A 104 4.33 -1.55 -17.76
CA THR A 104 4.97 -2.85 -17.51
C THR A 104 5.13 -3.70 -18.77
N TYR A 105 4.68 -3.20 -19.92
CA TYR A 105 5.09 -3.77 -21.20
C TYR A 105 6.61 -3.67 -21.42
N ASP A 106 7.27 -2.72 -20.77
CA ASP A 106 8.72 -2.62 -20.76
C ASP A 106 9.27 -3.54 -19.66
N GLU A 107 10.14 -4.48 -20.07
CA GLU A 107 10.69 -5.48 -19.15
C GLU A 107 11.47 -4.88 -17.98
N SER A 108 12.25 -3.84 -18.24
CA SER A 108 13.04 -3.20 -17.16
C SER A 108 12.13 -2.52 -16.14
N THR A 109 11.03 -1.92 -16.60
CA THR A 109 10.04 -1.31 -15.71
C THR A 109 9.32 -2.36 -14.89
N ALA A 110 8.90 -3.46 -15.52
CA ALA A 110 8.23 -4.56 -14.82
C ALA A 110 9.14 -5.15 -13.73
N SER A 111 10.40 -5.40 -14.06
CA SER A 111 11.37 -5.94 -13.10
C SER A 111 11.61 -4.99 -11.93
N ALA A 112 11.72 -3.69 -12.20
CA ALA A 112 11.93 -2.69 -11.15
C ALA A 112 10.73 -2.64 -10.18
N VAL A 113 9.50 -2.72 -10.70
CA VAL A 113 8.31 -2.75 -9.86
C VAL A 113 8.32 -4.00 -8.99
N VAL A 114 8.55 -5.16 -9.57
CA VAL A 114 8.58 -6.44 -8.84
C VAL A 114 9.63 -6.39 -7.72
N ASP A 115 10.81 -5.87 -8.02
CA ASP A 115 11.90 -5.80 -7.03
C ASP A 115 11.55 -4.93 -5.82
N GLY A 116 10.68 -3.96 -5.97
CA GLY A 116 10.25 -3.09 -4.88
C GLY A 116 9.09 -3.63 -4.05
N ILE A 117 8.40 -4.67 -4.52
CA ILE A 117 7.21 -5.20 -3.84
C ILE A 117 7.50 -5.74 -2.44
N PRO A 118 8.59 -6.49 -2.20
CA PRO A 118 8.83 -7.01 -0.85
C PRO A 118 8.90 -5.92 0.23
N GLU A 119 9.53 -4.79 -0.07
CA GLU A 119 9.62 -3.67 0.87
C GLU A 119 8.26 -3.03 1.09
N PHE A 120 7.49 -2.84 0.01
CA PHE A 120 6.13 -2.32 0.12
C PHE A 120 5.25 -3.26 0.94
N LEU A 121 5.36 -4.56 0.73
CA LEU A 121 4.57 -5.54 1.48
C LEU A 121 4.83 -5.44 2.99
N GLN A 122 6.09 -5.29 3.39
CA GLN A 122 6.43 -5.11 4.81
C GLN A 122 5.73 -3.87 5.37
N GLU A 123 5.73 -2.79 4.62
CA GLU A 123 5.12 -1.54 5.06
C GLU A 123 3.60 -1.65 5.12
N ALA A 124 2.99 -2.30 4.13
CA ALA A 124 1.54 -2.53 4.12
C ALA A 124 1.10 -3.40 5.30
N ARG A 125 1.87 -4.42 5.62
CA ARG A 125 1.59 -5.28 6.78
C ARG A 125 1.74 -4.52 8.09
N PHE A 126 2.73 -3.66 8.19
CA PHE A 126 2.89 -2.80 9.36
C PHE A 126 1.66 -1.91 9.56
N LEU A 127 1.24 -1.23 8.50
CA LEU A 127 0.05 -0.37 8.54
C LEU A 127 -1.19 -1.15 8.96
N LEU A 128 -1.43 -2.29 8.32
CA LEU A 128 -2.59 -3.13 8.63
C LEU A 128 -2.58 -3.55 10.10
N ASP A 129 -1.44 -4.00 10.60
CA ASP A 129 -1.29 -4.43 11.97
C ASP A 129 -1.59 -3.30 12.96
N ARG A 130 -1.08 -2.11 12.68
CA ARG A 130 -1.33 -0.93 13.53
C ARG A 130 -2.80 -0.53 13.53
N LEU A 131 -3.43 -0.53 12.36
CA LEU A 131 -4.84 -0.20 12.25
C LEU A 131 -5.73 -1.23 12.96
N GLN A 132 -5.39 -2.50 12.86
CA GLN A 132 -6.11 -3.56 13.58
C GLN A 132 -5.96 -3.40 15.09
N GLY A 133 -4.78 -3.02 15.56
CA GLY A 133 -4.53 -2.76 16.98
C GLY A 133 -5.35 -1.59 17.51
N GLU A 134 -5.50 -0.53 16.72
CA GLU A 134 -6.26 0.66 17.13
C GLU A 134 -7.78 0.44 17.08
N SER A 135 -8.25 -0.55 16.30
CA SER A 135 -9.68 -0.84 16.18
C SER A 135 -10.25 -1.65 17.35
N LYS A 136 -9.40 -2.12 18.22
CA LYS A 136 -9.83 -2.95 19.36
C LYS A 136 -10.21 -2.13 20.57
#